data_ac9a9b233f35e33992a262a52e32f1dd
#
_entry.id   ac9a9b233f35e33992a262a52e32f1dd
#
_cell.length_a   1.000
_cell.length_b   1.000
_cell.length_c   1.000
_cell.angle_alpha   90.00
_cell.angle_beta   90.00
_cell.angle_gamma   90.00
#
_symmetry.space_group_name_H-M   'P 1'
#
loop_
_entity.id
_entity.type
_entity.pdbx_description
1 polymer ?
#
loop_
_entity_poly.entity_id
_entity_poly.type
_entity_poly.pdbx_seq_one_letter_code
_entity_poly.pdbx_strand_id
1 'polypeptide(L)'
;HPFKCERSSVIIIADVISLYPDSMYTEGMSVIVAKRPRLPVACLDPRIKSLNYLNNILAKIEAIDAGILEAIMLNTEGLVAECTGDNIFIIKDGVISTPDTEAGMLHGITRQYVIDTVAPALGYTIEERSHQVEDVKGADEVFLTGTAAHLTPAAQQEATTAEAFRQNGFVKLGSYFTPPEVE
;
A
#
# COMPACT_ATOMS: atom_id res chain seq x y z
N HIS A 1 22.46 21.63 7.63
CA HIS A 1 21.71 22.87 7.79
C HIS A 1 21.36 23.43 6.40
N PRO A 2 20.10 23.73 6.06
CA PRO A 2 19.69 24.04 4.68
C PRO A 2 20.44 25.26 4.09
N PHE A 3 20.75 26.27 4.88
CA PHE A 3 21.51 27.45 4.45
C PHE A 3 22.98 27.20 4.07
N LYS A 4 23.49 25.97 4.35
CA LYS A 4 24.85 25.58 3.98
C LYS A 4 24.89 24.64 2.76
N CYS A 5 23.74 24.32 2.21
CA CYS A 5 23.61 23.49 1.00
C CYS A 5 23.60 24.40 -0.21
N GLU A 6 24.72 24.50 -0.90
CA GLU A 6 24.87 25.37 -2.09
C GLU A 6 24.19 24.77 -3.32
N ARG A 7 24.11 23.44 -3.39
CA ARG A 7 23.52 22.71 -4.51
C ARG A 7 23.03 21.32 -4.08
N SER A 8 22.08 20.76 -4.82
CA SER A 8 21.68 19.37 -4.67
C SER A 8 22.70 18.43 -5.28
N SER A 9 22.84 17.23 -4.73
CA SER A 9 23.57 16.12 -5.35
C SER A 9 22.58 15.18 -6.03
N VAL A 10 22.96 14.65 -7.20
CA VAL A 10 22.20 13.62 -7.90
C VAL A 10 22.99 12.32 -7.80
N ILE A 11 22.34 11.27 -7.28
CA ILE A 11 22.91 9.93 -7.18
C ILE A 11 22.04 9.01 -8.05
N ILE A 12 22.70 8.32 -8.99
CA ILE A 12 22.03 7.34 -9.86
C ILE A 12 22.56 5.96 -9.49
N ILE A 13 21.66 5.05 -9.11
CA ILE A 13 21.96 3.65 -8.78
C ILE A 13 21.25 2.81 -9.83
N ALA A 14 22.01 1.98 -10.56
CA ALA A 14 21.48 1.00 -11.50
C ALA A 14 21.66 -0.40 -10.90
N ASP A 15 20.56 -1.06 -10.64
CA ASP A 15 20.52 -2.39 -10.02
C ASP A 15 19.27 -3.15 -10.46
N VAL A 16 19.22 -4.45 -10.18
CA VAL A 16 18.03 -5.28 -10.40
C VAL A 16 17.13 -5.14 -9.19
N ILE A 17 15.90 -4.66 -9.42
CA ILE A 17 14.88 -4.55 -8.36
C ILE A 17 14.15 -5.89 -8.24
N SER A 18 14.17 -6.48 -7.05
CA SER A 18 13.37 -7.65 -6.67
C SER A 18 12.86 -7.42 -5.24
N LEU A 19 11.67 -6.83 -5.11
CA LEU A 19 11.09 -6.52 -3.79
C LEU A 19 10.42 -7.73 -3.15
N TYR A 20 9.67 -8.48 -3.94
CA TYR A 20 8.88 -9.61 -3.48
C TYR A 20 9.17 -10.85 -4.33
N PRO A 21 9.01 -12.07 -3.78
CA PRO A 21 9.00 -13.30 -4.56
C PRO A 21 7.93 -13.27 -5.65
N ASP A 22 8.21 -13.88 -6.80
CA ASP A 22 7.28 -13.92 -7.95
C ASP A 22 5.90 -14.49 -7.59
N SER A 23 5.84 -15.44 -6.66
CA SER A 23 4.58 -16.00 -6.16
C SER A 23 3.65 -14.95 -5.53
N MET A 24 4.19 -13.88 -4.96
CA MET A 24 3.38 -12.82 -4.36
C MET A 24 2.69 -11.95 -5.42
N TYR A 25 3.21 -11.91 -6.64
CA TYR A 25 2.55 -11.20 -7.75
C TYR A 25 1.42 -12.02 -8.37
N THR A 26 1.43 -13.35 -8.21
CA THR A 26 0.41 -14.25 -8.76
C THR A 26 -0.59 -14.74 -7.72
N GLU A 27 -0.13 -15.04 -6.51
CA GLU A 27 -0.95 -15.59 -5.43
C GLU A 27 -1.38 -14.52 -4.40
N GLY A 28 -0.80 -13.31 -4.52
CA GLY A 28 -0.99 -12.22 -3.58
C GLY A 28 -0.13 -12.36 -2.32
N MET A 29 -0.11 -11.32 -1.50
CA MET A 29 0.67 -11.25 -0.28
C MET A 29 -0.22 -11.06 0.95
N SER A 30 0.25 -11.60 2.07
CA SER A 30 -0.35 -11.29 3.37
C SER A 30 0.14 -9.94 3.86
N VAL A 31 -0.74 -9.18 4.52
CA VAL A 31 -0.41 -7.92 5.17
C VAL A 31 -0.92 -7.90 6.60
N ILE A 32 -0.25 -7.19 7.47
CA ILE A 32 -0.75 -6.88 8.82
C ILE A 32 -1.22 -5.43 8.89
N VAL A 33 -1.91 -5.08 9.95
CA VAL A 33 -2.11 -3.67 10.34
C VAL A 33 -1.05 -3.34 11.38
N ALA A 34 -0.17 -2.38 11.06
CA ALA A 34 0.86 -1.93 11.99
C ALA A 34 0.23 -1.27 13.22
N LYS A 35 0.80 -1.51 14.38
CA LYS A 35 0.41 -0.81 15.63
C LYS A 35 0.89 0.65 15.62
N ARG A 36 1.98 0.89 14.91
CA ARG A 36 2.58 2.22 14.77
C ARG A 36 1.81 3.04 13.74
N PRO A 37 1.25 4.20 14.13
CA PRO A 37 0.55 5.06 13.17
C PRO A 37 1.54 5.79 12.25
N ARG A 38 1.02 6.27 11.13
CA ARG A 38 1.73 7.25 10.29
C ARG A 38 1.98 8.54 11.07
N LEU A 39 3.09 9.21 10.74
CA LEU A 39 3.33 10.55 11.24
C LEU A 39 2.22 11.50 10.79
N PRO A 40 1.69 12.33 11.71
CA PRO A 40 0.74 13.37 11.32
C PRO A 40 1.34 14.31 10.26
N VAL A 41 0.52 14.72 9.30
CA VAL A 41 0.91 15.67 8.23
C VAL A 41 1.55 16.94 8.80
N ALA A 42 1.06 17.40 9.97
CA ALA A 42 1.63 18.57 10.67
C ALA A 42 3.07 18.37 11.19
N CYS A 43 3.51 17.11 11.37
CA CYS A 43 4.87 16.79 11.83
C CYS A 43 5.83 16.55 10.67
N LEU A 44 5.40 15.77 9.69
CA LEU A 44 6.15 15.47 8.48
C LEU A 44 5.15 15.12 7.37
N ASP A 45 5.02 16.01 6.40
CA ASP A 45 4.11 15.82 5.29
C ASP A 45 4.57 14.64 4.41
N PRO A 46 3.78 13.57 4.31
CA PRO A 46 4.15 12.38 3.54
C PRO A 46 4.27 12.64 2.03
N ARG A 47 3.72 13.75 1.52
CA ARG A 47 3.90 14.18 0.13
C ARG A 47 5.35 14.54 -0.17
N ILE A 48 6.15 14.87 0.87
CA ILE A 48 7.59 15.05 0.76
C ILE A 48 8.24 13.67 0.85
N LYS A 49 8.58 13.07 -0.31
CA LYS A 49 9.28 11.78 -0.38
C LYS A 49 10.75 11.95 0.05
N SER A 50 10.94 12.14 1.35
CA SER A 50 12.28 12.33 1.96
C SER A 50 12.91 10.98 2.34
N LEU A 51 14.21 11.00 2.70
CA LEU A 51 14.91 9.84 3.25
C LEU A 51 14.63 9.64 4.76
N ASN A 52 13.80 10.46 5.38
CA ASN A 52 13.36 10.27 6.77
C ASN A 52 12.27 9.20 6.83
N TYR A 53 12.68 7.94 6.66
CA TYR A 53 11.79 6.79 6.49
C TYR A 53 11.63 5.96 7.77
N LEU A 54 12.14 6.45 8.91
CA LEU A 54 12.18 5.68 10.16
C LEU A 54 10.80 5.20 10.62
N ASN A 55 9.77 6.02 10.49
CA ASN A 55 8.40 5.65 10.87
C ASN A 55 7.91 4.41 10.08
N ASN A 56 8.12 4.40 8.75
CA ASN A 56 7.77 3.28 7.87
C ASN A 56 8.62 2.04 8.16
N ILE A 57 9.94 2.23 8.42
CA ILE A 57 10.85 1.12 8.75
C ILE A 57 10.42 0.44 10.05
N LEU A 58 10.02 1.19 11.07
CA LEU A 58 9.56 0.63 12.33
C LEU A 58 8.24 -0.14 12.17
N ALA A 59 7.33 0.31 11.31
CA ALA A 59 6.13 -0.45 10.96
C ALA A 59 6.46 -1.70 10.12
N LYS A 60 7.44 -1.60 9.22
CA LYS A 60 7.95 -2.73 8.44
C LYS A 60 8.56 -3.82 9.32
N ILE A 61 9.25 -3.43 10.39
CA ILE A 61 9.82 -4.39 11.37
C ILE A 61 8.68 -5.16 12.05
N GLU A 62 7.55 -4.51 12.40
CA GLU A 62 6.38 -5.22 12.96
C GLU A 62 5.87 -6.32 12.00
N ALA A 63 5.85 -6.05 10.69
CA ALA A 63 5.48 -7.05 9.69
C ALA A 63 6.50 -8.19 9.64
N ILE A 64 7.79 -7.86 9.58
CA ILE A 64 8.87 -8.86 9.52
C ILE A 64 8.86 -9.75 10.77
N ASP A 65 8.68 -9.20 11.95
CA ASP A 65 8.58 -9.96 13.20
C ASP A 65 7.37 -10.90 13.22
N ALA A 66 6.32 -10.57 12.45
CA ALA A 66 5.16 -11.43 12.25
C ALA A 66 5.31 -12.43 11.08
N GLY A 67 6.48 -12.48 10.43
CA GLY A 67 6.73 -13.32 9.25
C GLY A 67 6.06 -12.83 7.96
N ILE A 68 5.67 -11.57 7.92
CA ILE A 68 4.94 -10.90 6.82
C ILE A 68 5.84 -9.84 6.19
N LEU A 69 5.67 -9.58 4.88
CA LEU A 69 6.54 -8.63 4.18
C LEU A 69 5.97 -7.22 4.09
N GLU A 70 4.69 -7.00 4.40
CA GLU A 70 4.10 -5.66 4.29
C GLU A 70 3.09 -5.38 5.40
N ALA A 71 2.93 -4.10 5.75
CA ALA A 71 1.97 -3.65 6.75
C ALA A 71 1.18 -2.43 6.27
N ILE A 72 -0.11 -2.46 6.54
CA ILE A 72 -1.01 -1.30 6.42
C ILE A 72 -0.74 -0.38 7.60
N MET A 73 -0.55 0.90 7.32
CA MET A 73 -0.37 1.95 8.32
C MET A 73 -1.64 2.79 8.42
N LEU A 74 -2.09 3.01 9.63
CA LEU A 74 -3.21 3.89 9.92
C LEU A 74 -2.68 5.28 10.26
N ASN A 75 -3.46 6.32 10.00
CA ASN A 75 -3.17 7.65 10.51
C ASN A 75 -3.51 7.75 12.02
N THR A 76 -3.32 8.91 12.60
CA THR A 76 -3.58 9.14 14.04
C THR A 76 -5.06 9.13 14.40
N GLU A 77 -5.96 9.15 13.43
CA GLU A 77 -7.40 9.03 13.59
C GLU A 77 -7.90 7.58 13.45
N GLY A 78 -6.98 6.64 13.16
CA GLY A 78 -7.29 5.22 12.95
C GLY A 78 -7.77 4.89 11.53
N LEU A 79 -7.68 5.83 10.58
CA LEU A 79 -8.04 5.60 9.19
C LEU A 79 -6.86 5.00 8.42
N VAL A 80 -7.17 4.16 7.45
CA VAL A 80 -6.18 3.57 6.54
C VAL A 80 -5.52 4.69 5.73
N ALA A 81 -4.19 4.77 5.80
CA ALA A 81 -3.43 5.74 5.02
C ALA A 81 -2.77 5.09 3.80
N GLU A 82 -1.84 4.21 4.02
CA GLU A 82 -1.09 3.48 2.98
C GLU A 82 -0.39 2.26 3.61
N CYS A 83 0.40 1.53 2.83
CA CYS A 83 1.32 0.52 3.37
C CYS A 83 2.70 1.11 3.68
N THR A 84 3.66 0.30 4.15
CA THR A 84 4.98 0.83 4.54
C THR A 84 5.78 1.36 3.34
N GLY A 85 5.53 0.85 2.13
CA GLY A 85 6.20 1.26 0.89
C GLY A 85 5.27 1.53 -0.28
N ASP A 86 3.98 1.25 -0.15
CA ASP A 86 3.02 1.21 -1.25
C ASP A 86 1.71 1.92 -0.88
N ASN A 87 1.00 2.44 -1.91
CA ASN A 87 -0.39 2.85 -1.74
C ASN A 87 -1.32 1.63 -1.82
N ILE A 88 -2.52 1.76 -1.26
CA ILE A 88 -3.51 0.68 -1.19
C ILE A 88 -4.78 1.05 -1.95
N PHE A 89 -5.35 0.08 -2.66
CA PHE A 89 -6.66 0.15 -3.32
C PHE A 89 -7.54 -0.98 -2.81
N ILE A 90 -8.82 -0.70 -2.70
CA ILE A 90 -9.85 -1.58 -2.17
C ILE A 90 -10.94 -1.71 -3.23
N ILE A 91 -11.36 -2.94 -3.51
CA ILE A 91 -12.48 -3.23 -4.41
C ILE A 91 -13.58 -3.85 -3.59
N LYS A 92 -14.78 -3.26 -3.66
CA LYS A 92 -15.98 -3.77 -3.00
C LYS A 92 -17.19 -3.56 -3.90
N ASP A 93 -17.95 -4.64 -4.14
CA ASP A 93 -19.17 -4.62 -4.96
C ASP A 93 -18.95 -3.95 -6.35
N GLY A 94 -17.77 -4.18 -6.95
CA GLY A 94 -17.38 -3.62 -8.24
C GLY A 94 -16.91 -2.15 -8.20
N VAL A 95 -16.89 -1.51 -7.02
CA VAL A 95 -16.37 -0.15 -6.82
C VAL A 95 -14.91 -0.22 -6.39
N ILE A 96 -14.04 0.49 -7.10
CA ILE A 96 -12.63 0.64 -6.76
C ILE A 96 -12.48 1.93 -5.93
N SER A 97 -11.81 1.83 -4.80
CA SER A 97 -11.55 2.99 -3.94
C SER A 97 -10.14 2.96 -3.35
N THR A 98 -9.65 4.11 -2.94
CA THR A 98 -8.32 4.29 -2.33
C THR A 98 -8.40 5.40 -1.29
N PRO A 99 -7.56 5.38 -0.24
CA PRO A 99 -7.49 6.49 0.69
C PRO A 99 -7.30 7.84 0.00
N ASP A 100 -8.03 8.85 0.48
CA ASP A 100 -7.90 10.22 0.01
C ASP A 100 -6.62 10.89 0.55
N THR A 101 -6.33 12.08 0.08
CA THR A 101 -5.11 12.81 0.43
C THR A 101 -5.06 13.24 1.90
N GLU A 102 -6.20 13.37 2.56
CA GLU A 102 -6.31 13.75 3.98
C GLU A 102 -5.91 12.60 4.90
N ALA A 103 -5.94 11.36 4.40
CA ALA A 103 -5.48 10.19 5.15
C ALA A 103 -3.98 10.27 5.53
N GLY A 104 -3.19 11.13 4.88
CA GLY A 104 -1.77 11.30 5.18
C GLY A 104 -0.89 10.27 4.50
N MET A 105 -1.17 9.94 3.25
CA MET A 105 -0.38 9.04 2.41
C MET A 105 0.54 9.81 1.45
N LEU A 106 1.55 9.13 0.90
CA LEU A 106 2.32 9.64 -0.22
C LEU A 106 1.45 9.66 -1.49
N HIS A 107 1.49 10.77 -2.23
CA HIS A 107 0.88 10.84 -3.57
C HIS A 107 1.74 10.04 -4.56
N GLY A 108 1.54 8.71 -4.57
CA GLY A 108 2.31 7.81 -5.42
C GLY A 108 2.02 8.03 -6.90
N ILE A 109 3.08 8.09 -7.72
CA ILE A 109 2.92 8.28 -9.18
C ILE A 109 2.24 7.08 -9.83
N THR A 110 2.48 5.86 -9.35
CA THR A 110 1.78 4.65 -9.81
C THR A 110 0.31 4.71 -9.42
N ARG A 111 0.01 5.11 -8.17
CA ARG A 111 -1.37 5.34 -7.72
C ARG A 111 -2.09 6.33 -8.64
N GLN A 112 -1.48 7.48 -8.91
CA GLN A 112 -2.08 8.51 -9.76
C GLN A 112 -2.29 8.00 -11.20
N TYR A 113 -1.32 7.25 -11.74
CA TYR A 113 -1.46 6.65 -13.07
C TYR A 113 -2.60 5.65 -13.15
N VAL A 114 -2.83 4.86 -12.09
CA VAL A 114 -3.98 3.95 -12.00
C VAL A 114 -5.29 4.74 -12.03
N ILE A 115 -5.39 5.84 -11.27
CA ILE A 115 -6.59 6.68 -11.20
C ILE A 115 -6.87 7.37 -12.54
N ASP A 116 -5.85 8.00 -13.13
CA ASP A 116 -6.04 8.89 -14.27
C ASP A 116 -6.07 8.17 -15.61
N THR A 117 -5.43 6.99 -15.68
CA THR A 117 -5.18 6.33 -16.97
C THR A 117 -5.72 4.91 -17.01
N VAL A 118 -5.29 4.05 -16.08
CA VAL A 118 -5.60 2.61 -16.17
C VAL A 118 -7.08 2.34 -15.94
N ALA A 119 -7.64 2.85 -14.86
CA ALA A 119 -9.03 2.61 -14.52
C ALA A 119 -9.99 3.18 -15.59
N PRO A 120 -9.85 4.44 -16.05
CA PRO A 120 -10.68 4.97 -17.13
C PRO A 120 -10.57 4.19 -18.44
N ALA A 121 -9.35 3.74 -18.82
CA ALA A 121 -9.14 2.94 -20.03
C ALA A 121 -9.87 1.60 -19.97
N LEU A 122 -10.09 1.05 -18.78
CA LEU A 122 -10.82 -0.18 -18.52
C LEU A 122 -12.31 0.06 -18.21
N GLY A 123 -12.79 1.30 -18.24
CA GLY A 123 -14.17 1.68 -17.98
C GLY A 123 -14.53 1.76 -16.50
N TYR A 124 -13.53 1.85 -15.60
CA TYR A 124 -13.73 2.01 -14.15
C TYR A 124 -13.53 3.45 -13.71
N THR A 125 -14.21 3.79 -12.62
CA THR A 125 -13.99 5.03 -11.87
C THR A 125 -13.44 4.65 -10.50
N ILE A 126 -12.52 5.45 -9.96
CA ILE A 126 -11.95 5.24 -8.62
C ILE A 126 -12.47 6.32 -7.69
N GLU A 127 -12.94 5.89 -6.52
CA GLU A 127 -13.34 6.77 -5.43
C GLU A 127 -12.16 7.03 -4.50
N GLU A 128 -11.79 8.29 -4.34
CA GLU A 128 -10.85 8.70 -3.30
C GLU A 128 -11.65 9.07 -2.04
N ARG A 129 -11.53 8.26 -0.98
CA ARG A 129 -12.27 8.44 0.27
C ARG A 129 -11.56 7.86 1.46
N SER A 130 -11.97 8.25 2.64
CA SER A 130 -11.48 7.64 3.88
C SER A 130 -11.93 6.18 4.03
N HIS A 131 -11.07 5.36 4.61
CA HIS A 131 -11.31 3.93 4.87
C HIS A 131 -10.98 3.55 6.31
N GLN A 132 -11.82 2.69 6.88
CA GLN A 132 -11.52 1.96 8.11
C GLN A 132 -10.81 0.64 7.80
N VAL A 133 -10.20 0.02 8.80
CA VAL A 133 -9.62 -1.33 8.68
C VAL A 133 -10.68 -2.35 8.25
N GLU A 134 -11.92 -2.16 8.70
CA GLU A 134 -13.06 -3.00 8.39
C GLU A 134 -13.42 -2.98 6.90
N ASP A 135 -13.21 -1.85 6.21
CA ASP A 135 -13.39 -1.75 4.74
C ASP A 135 -12.39 -2.66 4.02
N VAL A 136 -11.14 -2.69 4.48
CA VAL A 136 -10.11 -3.58 3.92
C VAL A 136 -10.46 -5.05 4.17
N LYS A 137 -10.91 -5.38 5.39
CA LYS A 137 -11.30 -6.75 5.77
C LYS A 137 -12.52 -7.25 5.02
N GLY A 138 -13.47 -6.36 4.75
CA GLY A 138 -14.71 -6.66 4.05
C GLY A 138 -14.61 -6.51 2.53
N ALA A 139 -13.44 -6.17 2.00
CA ALA A 139 -13.21 -6.02 0.58
C ALA A 139 -13.36 -7.35 -0.17
N ASP A 140 -13.77 -7.27 -1.44
CA ASP A 140 -13.75 -8.41 -2.34
C ASP A 140 -12.31 -8.63 -2.85
N GLU A 141 -11.60 -7.53 -3.12
CA GLU A 141 -10.19 -7.54 -3.53
C GLU A 141 -9.44 -6.32 -2.96
N VAL A 142 -8.13 -6.49 -2.77
CA VAL A 142 -7.22 -5.41 -2.38
C VAL A 142 -5.95 -5.52 -3.21
N PHE A 143 -5.41 -4.40 -3.67
CA PHE A 143 -4.10 -4.39 -4.31
C PHE A 143 -3.26 -3.20 -3.87
N LEU A 144 -1.96 -3.38 -3.97
CA LEU A 144 -0.95 -2.38 -3.61
C LEU A 144 -0.30 -1.82 -4.87
N THR A 145 0.17 -0.58 -4.80
CA THR A 145 0.85 0.08 -5.92
C THR A 145 2.10 0.80 -5.48
N GLY A 146 3.18 0.57 -6.20
CA GLY A 146 4.44 1.28 -6.01
C GLY A 146 5.31 1.21 -7.26
N THR A 147 6.27 2.11 -7.42
CA THR A 147 7.17 2.12 -8.59
C THR A 147 8.13 0.93 -8.62
N ALA A 148 8.41 0.34 -7.48
CA ALA A 148 9.26 -0.84 -7.34
C ALA A 148 8.44 -2.13 -7.14
N ALA A 149 7.27 -2.03 -6.50
CA ALA A 149 6.36 -3.16 -6.26
C ALA A 149 5.41 -3.40 -7.44
N HIS A 150 5.36 -2.51 -8.42
CA HIS A 150 4.38 -2.53 -9.51
C HIS A 150 2.93 -2.56 -9.00
N LEU A 151 2.08 -3.43 -9.55
CA LEU A 151 0.74 -3.75 -9.06
C LEU A 151 0.83 -5.14 -8.40
N THR A 152 0.68 -5.19 -7.08
CA THR A 152 0.77 -6.43 -6.31
C THR A 152 -0.58 -6.78 -5.72
N PRO A 153 -1.23 -7.89 -6.16
CA PRO A 153 -2.47 -8.33 -5.55
C PRO A 153 -2.24 -8.70 -4.08
N ALA A 154 -3.20 -8.37 -3.25
CA ALA A 154 -3.27 -8.91 -1.91
C ALA A 154 -4.25 -10.08 -1.92
N ALA A 155 -3.87 -11.25 -1.42
CA ALA A 155 -4.57 -12.51 -1.61
C ALA A 155 -5.56 -12.84 -0.47
N GLN A 156 -6.79 -13.28 -0.80
CA GLN A 156 -7.75 -13.76 0.18
C GLN A 156 -7.58 -15.27 0.43
N GLN A 157 -7.47 -15.68 1.68
CA GLN A 157 -7.49 -17.09 2.07
C GLN A 157 -8.88 -17.48 2.61
N GLU A 158 -9.30 -18.72 2.34
CA GLU A 158 -10.59 -19.26 2.81
C GLU A 158 -10.79 -19.14 4.33
N ALA A 159 -12.04 -19.29 4.79
CA ALA A 159 -12.61 -18.95 6.10
C ALA A 159 -11.79 -19.30 7.38
N THR A 160 -10.83 -20.22 7.33
CA THR A 160 -9.91 -20.52 8.44
C THR A 160 -8.99 -19.37 8.82
N THR A 161 -8.81 -18.39 7.94
CA THR A 161 -7.90 -17.26 8.17
C THR A 161 -8.59 -16.08 8.85
N ALA A 162 -9.91 -15.93 8.69
CA ALA A 162 -10.67 -14.91 9.41
C ALA A 162 -10.59 -15.13 10.94
N GLU A 163 -10.42 -16.38 11.37
CA GLU A 163 -10.26 -16.75 12.78
C GLU A 163 -8.84 -16.50 13.28
N ALA A 164 -7.83 -16.79 12.46
CA ALA A 164 -6.44 -16.47 12.73
C ALA A 164 -6.20 -14.95 12.75
N PHE A 165 -6.91 -14.18 11.90
CA PHE A 165 -6.86 -12.73 11.91
C PHE A 165 -7.50 -12.10 13.16
N ARG A 166 -8.64 -12.63 13.63
CA ARG A 166 -9.25 -12.17 14.88
C ARG A 166 -8.34 -12.38 16.09
N GLN A 167 -7.49 -13.42 16.04
CA GLN A 167 -6.54 -13.75 17.11
C GLN A 167 -5.18 -13.07 16.94
N ASN A 168 -4.68 -12.87 15.71
CA ASN A 168 -3.30 -12.46 15.42
C ASN A 168 -3.14 -11.22 14.53
N GLY A 169 -4.21 -10.65 13.98
CA GLY A 169 -4.18 -9.41 13.19
C GLY A 169 -3.73 -9.55 11.72
N PHE A 170 -3.93 -10.70 11.07
CA PHE A 170 -3.56 -10.92 9.66
C PHE A 170 -4.75 -10.95 8.72
N VAL A 171 -4.59 -10.42 7.50
CA VAL A 171 -5.47 -10.64 6.37
C VAL A 171 -4.65 -11.12 5.18
N LYS A 172 -5.02 -12.25 4.61
CA LYS A 172 -4.52 -12.74 3.33
C LYS A 172 -5.67 -12.63 2.32
N LEU A 173 -5.49 -11.89 1.23
CA LEU A 173 -6.51 -11.58 0.25
C LEU A 173 -6.16 -12.20 -1.12
N GLY A 174 -7.08 -12.86 -1.80
CA GLY A 174 -6.88 -13.69 -3.00
C GLY A 174 -6.85 -12.93 -4.33
N SER A 175 -6.20 -13.49 -5.32
CA SER A 175 -5.96 -12.87 -6.61
C SER A 175 -7.14 -12.97 -7.57
N TYR A 176 -7.51 -11.83 -8.20
CA TYR A 176 -8.28 -11.80 -9.44
C TYR A 176 -7.84 -10.64 -10.33
N PHE A 177 -6.64 -10.74 -10.90
CA PHE A 177 -6.30 -10.02 -12.13
C PHE A 177 -5.38 -10.92 -12.95
N THR A 178 -5.93 -11.62 -13.92
CA THR A 178 -5.15 -12.01 -15.10
C THR A 178 -5.03 -10.77 -15.98
N PRO A 179 -3.82 -10.25 -16.26
CA PRO A 179 -3.65 -9.22 -17.26
C PRO A 179 -4.22 -9.77 -18.58
N PRO A 180 -4.93 -8.96 -19.41
CA PRO A 180 -5.19 -9.35 -20.76
C PRO A 180 -3.84 -9.62 -21.44
N GLU A 181 -3.72 -10.75 -22.13
CA GLU A 181 -2.57 -11.06 -22.97
C GLU A 181 -2.35 -9.87 -23.91
N VAL A 182 -1.22 -9.20 -23.73
CA VAL A 182 -0.78 -8.16 -24.67
C VAL A 182 -0.16 -8.91 -25.85
N GLU A 183 -0.92 -9.04 -26.96
CA GLU A 183 -0.36 -9.39 -28.25
C GLU A 183 0.58 -8.30 -28.79
#